data_815733d0b1dc282c51c56f778fed576a
#
_entry.id   815733d0b1dc282c51c56f778fed576a
#
_cell.length_a   1.000
_cell.length_b   1.000
_cell.length_c   1.000
_cell.angle_alpha   90.00
_cell.angle_beta   90.00
_cell.angle_gamma   90.00
#
_symmetry.space_group_name_H-M   'P 1'
#
loop_
_entity.id
_entity.type
_entity.pdbx_description
1 polymer ?
#
loop_
_entity_poly.entity_id
_entity_poly.type
_entity_poly.pdbx_seq_one_letter_code
_entity_poly.pdbx_strand_id
1 'polypeptide(L)'
;MPGKDTRRKDTRREDTRRDFLSRTGTALGASFLAGLPQQEKAATSKGPRDFVIVEGHRDIWEISGRTRLREEAQHLPITNFIAPRLIEGGVSICIMPASGDSLDERDENSEMFEGGMRVLDLLLSDIERSKGKATLIRTKADLPNKPNSGKVQIFLDIEGGGSIQSNLPEPGFPAERRLGLLRQFFRLGVRGMQLTHNGRNQLADGRGIDKMGSKLTPFGVTVIQEMNRLGMMVGVSHLSANGVFHAAEVSKAPIVSTHQNLERFVKSRPLVEIMDEEATAIAKTGGIVGIRYIVNVTPYKLLGDEVEYLAKLIGPEHIGVGWLGHDKDNPSEREVEGHLTRTYSGIEAQTVYEHWDSFIKMLSERGFTDDQIGMMLGGNYLRIWKQILPAG
;
A
#
# COMPACT_ATOMS: atom_id res chain seq x y z
N MET A 1 12.38 -44.03 52.80
CA MET A 1 13.74 -43.61 52.46
C MET A 1 13.70 -42.79 51.20
N PRO A 2 14.28 -41.56 51.11
CA PRO A 2 14.05 -40.56 50.07
C PRO A 2 15.08 -40.69 48.94
N GLY A 3 14.62 -40.57 47.70
CA GLY A 3 15.42 -40.50 46.47
C GLY A 3 15.46 -39.08 45.90
N LYS A 4 16.64 -38.60 45.65
CA LYS A 4 17.09 -37.24 45.40
C LYS A 4 16.50 -36.57 44.13
N ASP A 5 16.02 -35.38 44.33
CA ASP A 5 15.77 -34.31 43.35
C ASP A 5 17.09 -33.86 42.68
N THR A 6 17.19 -33.89 41.36
CA THR A 6 18.26 -33.23 40.58
C THR A 6 17.65 -32.38 39.48
N ARG A 7 17.25 -31.16 39.83
CA ARG A 7 16.99 -30.08 38.85
C ARG A 7 18.33 -29.61 38.28
N ARG A 8 18.62 -29.97 37.04
CA ARG A 8 19.59 -29.24 36.20
C ARG A 8 18.92 -28.03 35.58
N LYS A 9 19.32 -26.84 35.99
CA LYS A 9 19.01 -25.58 35.34
C LYS A 9 19.75 -25.54 34.00
N ASP A 10 18.98 -25.42 32.93
CA ASP A 10 19.50 -25.19 31.58
C ASP A 10 19.66 -23.68 31.36
N THR A 11 20.88 -23.17 31.54
CA THR A 11 21.24 -21.74 31.46
C THR A 11 21.84 -21.37 30.09
N ARG A 12 21.41 -22.02 28.99
CA ARG A 12 22.02 -21.81 27.66
C ARG A 12 21.09 -21.19 26.59
N ARG A 13 20.05 -20.43 26.95
CA ARG A 13 19.16 -19.82 25.98
C ARG A 13 19.07 -18.29 25.99
N GLU A 14 19.80 -17.58 26.82
CA GLU A 14 19.73 -16.11 26.90
C GLU A 14 20.86 -15.35 26.17
N ASP A 15 21.96 -16.02 25.80
CA ASP A 15 23.13 -15.31 25.23
C ASP A 15 23.08 -15.03 23.72
N THR A 16 22.19 -15.68 22.97
CA THR A 16 22.13 -15.49 21.50
C THR A 16 21.33 -14.29 21.03
N ARG A 17 20.55 -13.63 21.91
CA ARG A 17 19.79 -12.42 21.56
C ARG A 17 20.57 -11.12 21.75
N ARG A 18 21.56 -11.09 22.62
CA ARG A 18 22.40 -9.88 22.85
C ARG A 18 23.51 -9.71 21.83
N ASP A 19 24.05 -10.78 21.29
CA ASP A 19 25.17 -10.71 20.32
C ASP A 19 24.75 -10.31 18.91
N PHE A 20 23.48 -10.48 18.53
CA PHE A 20 22.99 -10.03 17.21
C PHE A 20 22.80 -8.51 17.14
N LEU A 21 22.51 -7.86 18.27
CA LEU A 21 22.29 -6.39 18.33
C LEU A 21 23.58 -5.58 18.53
N SER A 22 24.69 -6.22 18.91
CA SER A 22 25.96 -5.52 19.21
C SER A 22 26.96 -5.46 18.04
N ARG A 23 26.74 -6.17 16.93
CA ARG A 23 27.68 -6.24 15.82
C ARG A 23 27.30 -5.46 14.53
N THR A 24 26.16 -4.77 14.52
CA THR A 24 25.75 -3.93 13.36
C THR A 24 25.60 -2.46 13.69
N GLY A 25 26.14 -2.00 14.80
CA GLY A 25 26.05 -0.61 15.25
C GLY A 25 27.33 0.18 15.09
N THR A 26 27.91 0.27 13.88
CA THR A 26 28.90 1.33 13.60
C THR A 26 28.97 1.64 12.12
N ALA A 27 28.79 2.94 11.83
CA ALA A 27 29.23 3.68 10.66
C ALA A 27 28.45 3.49 9.34
N LEU A 28 27.26 4.10 9.24
CA LEU A 28 26.76 4.66 7.97
C LEU A 28 25.71 5.80 8.19
N GLY A 29 25.72 6.49 9.32
CA GLY A 29 24.69 7.49 9.63
C GLY A 29 25.17 8.89 10.00
N ALA A 30 26.46 9.21 9.94
CA ALA A 30 26.96 10.41 10.58
C ALA A 30 27.59 11.48 9.63
N SER A 31 27.41 11.40 8.33
CA SER A 31 28.12 12.34 7.44
C SER A 31 27.23 13.26 6.58
N PHE A 32 25.91 13.28 6.72
CA PHE A 32 25.04 14.13 5.87
C PHE A 32 24.28 15.25 6.59
N LEU A 33 24.49 15.47 7.88
CA LEU A 33 23.75 16.50 8.63
C LEU A 33 24.58 17.74 9.06
N ALA A 34 25.84 17.80 8.71
CA ALA A 34 26.65 18.98 8.98
C ALA A 34 26.76 19.84 7.71
N GLY A 35 25.90 20.85 7.59
CA GLY A 35 26.11 21.94 6.63
C GLY A 35 25.01 22.15 5.59
N LEU A 36 23.74 22.03 5.93
CA LEU A 36 22.70 22.69 5.12
C LEU A 36 22.74 24.18 5.47
N PRO A 37 23.09 25.08 4.54
CA PRO A 37 22.94 26.51 4.78
C PRO A 37 21.44 26.75 5.04
N GLN A 38 21.13 27.51 6.08
CA GLN A 38 19.83 28.17 6.25
C GLN A 38 19.67 29.22 5.13
N GLN A 39 19.43 28.76 3.91
CA GLN A 39 18.80 29.58 2.90
C GLN A 39 17.33 29.71 3.32
N GLU A 40 16.81 30.92 3.35
CA GLU A 40 15.37 31.16 3.29
C GLU A 40 14.86 30.40 2.05
N LYS A 41 14.33 29.21 2.26
CA LYS A 41 13.80 28.39 1.18
C LYS A 41 12.51 29.05 0.74
N ALA A 42 12.52 29.64 -0.45
CA ALA A 42 11.28 30.06 -1.08
C ALA A 42 10.35 28.84 -1.16
N ALA A 43 9.11 29.00 -0.71
CA ALA A 43 8.09 27.97 -0.84
C ALA A 43 7.96 27.59 -2.33
N THR A 44 7.71 26.31 -2.62
CA THR A 44 7.51 25.88 -4.01
C THR A 44 6.36 26.65 -4.65
N SER A 45 6.55 27.05 -5.90
CA SER A 45 5.49 27.59 -6.75
C SER A 45 4.75 26.48 -7.53
N LYS A 46 5.21 25.24 -7.42
CA LYS A 46 4.66 24.08 -8.13
C LYS A 46 3.40 23.56 -7.44
N GLY A 47 2.44 23.15 -8.25
CA GLY A 47 1.21 22.52 -7.82
C GLY A 47 1.10 21.06 -8.28
N PRO A 48 -0.04 20.40 -8.01
CA PRO A 48 -0.22 18.98 -8.32
C PRO A 48 0.05 18.60 -9.78
N ARG A 49 -0.21 19.50 -10.73
CA ARG A 49 -0.01 19.24 -12.17
C ARG A 49 1.44 19.32 -12.64
N ASP A 50 2.35 19.73 -11.77
CA ASP A 50 3.78 19.81 -12.08
C ASP A 50 4.54 18.54 -11.71
N PHE A 51 3.88 17.59 -11.04
CA PHE A 51 4.45 16.35 -10.59
C PHE A 51 3.72 15.13 -11.17
N VAL A 52 4.43 14.01 -11.32
CA VAL A 52 3.77 12.71 -11.49
C VAL A 52 3.29 12.27 -10.11
N ILE A 53 1.98 12.30 -9.90
CA ILE A 53 1.36 11.90 -8.63
C ILE A 53 0.86 10.47 -8.75
N VAL A 54 1.23 9.65 -7.77
CA VAL A 54 0.72 8.29 -7.57
C VAL A 54 -0.10 8.26 -6.28
N GLU A 55 -1.37 7.99 -6.40
CA GLU A 55 -2.20 7.61 -5.26
C GLU A 55 -2.03 6.12 -5.02
N GLY A 56 -1.37 5.77 -3.91
CA GLY A 56 -0.87 4.42 -3.64
C GLY A 56 -1.93 3.41 -3.23
N HIS A 57 -3.15 3.85 -2.95
CA HIS A 57 -4.27 2.97 -2.65
C HIS A 57 -5.60 3.73 -2.74
N ARG A 58 -6.57 3.16 -3.45
CA ARG A 58 -7.94 3.68 -3.46
C ARG A 58 -8.93 2.53 -3.56
N ASP A 59 -9.69 2.38 -2.51
CA ASP A 59 -10.80 1.45 -2.48
C ASP A 59 -11.92 1.87 -3.41
N ILE A 60 -12.39 0.92 -4.22
CA ILE A 60 -13.59 1.13 -5.04
C ILE A 60 -14.87 0.93 -4.23
N TRP A 61 -14.79 0.23 -3.15
CA TRP A 61 -15.95 -0.11 -2.31
C TRP A 61 -16.42 1.06 -1.42
N GLU A 62 -15.62 2.09 -1.25
CA GLU A 62 -16.08 3.36 -0.68
C GLU A 62 -17.20 3.98 -1.50
N ILE A 63 -17.22 3.69 -2.81
CA ILE A 63 -18.30 4.08 -3.72
C ILE A 63 -19.44 3.08 -3.66
N SER A 64 -19.17 1.82 -3.33
CA SER A 64 -20.08 0.71 -3.60
C SER A 64 -20.84 0.19 -2.41
N GLY A 65 -20.76 0.63 -1.20
CA GLY A 65 -21.53 0.11 -0.07
C GLY A 65 -22.15 -1.31 -0.29
N ARG A 66 -22.24 -2.12 0.70
CA ARG A 66 -22.52 -3.58 0.62
C ARG A 66 -23.69 -4.03 -0.26
N THR A 67 -24.64 -3.17 -0.57
CA THR A 67 -25.83 -3.44 -1.40
C THR A 67 -25.70 -3.00 -2.85
N ARG A 68 -24.69 -2.24 -3.21
CA ARG A 68 -24.63 -1.47 -4.45
C ARG A 68 -23.77 -2.06 -5.57
N LEU A 69 -22.90 -3.05 -5.32
CA LEU A 69 -22.13 -3.67 -6.42
C LEU A 69 -22.99 -4.17 -7.57
N ARG A 70 -24.24 -4.58 -7.31
CA ARG A 70 -25.19 -5.00 -8.35
C ARG A 70 -25.79 -3.85 -9.13
N GLU A 71 -26.04 -2.72 -8.48
CA GLU A 71 -26.58 -1.51 -9.12
C GLU A 71 -25.48 -0.67 -9.77
N GLU A 72 -24.29 -0.67 -9.23
CA GLU A 72 -23.15 0.15 -9.65
C GLU A 72 -22.34 -0.41 -10.81
N ALA A 73 -22.45 -1.68 -11.12
CA ALA A 73 -22.05 -2.20 -12.43
C ALA A 73 -22.71 -1.40 -13.56
N GLN A 74 -23.86 -0.78 -13.28
CA GLN A 74 -24.56 0.13 -14.18
C GLN A 74 -24.02 1.57 -14.12
N HIS A 75 -23.37 1.97 -13.03
CA HIS A 75 -22.96 3.37 -12.80
C HIS A 75 -21.53 3.71 -13.21
N LEU A 76 -20.70 2.71 -13.59
CA LEU A 76 -19.34 2.91 -14.07
C LEU A 76 -18.53 3.84 -13.14
N PRO A 77 -18.18 3.40 -11.92
CA PRO A 77 -17.59 4.27 -10.91
C PRO A 77 -16.26 4.89 -11.35
N ILE A 78 -15.42 4.18 -12.11
CA ILE A 78 -14.17 4.75 -12.63
C ILE A 78 -14.47 5.83 -13.66
N THR A 79 -15.32 5.55 -14.64
CA THR A 79 -15.63 6.47 -15.75
C THR A 79 -16.34 7.73 -15.27
N ASN A 80 -17.32 7.58 -14.37
CA ASN A 80 -18.23 8.68 -14.01
C ASN A 80 -17.76 9.48 -12.78
N PHE A 81 -16.98 8.86 -11.90
CA PHE A 81 -16.62 9.49 -10.62
C PHE A 81 -15.11 9.54 -10.38
N ILE A 82 -14.40 8.40 -10.35
CA ILE A 82 -13.03 8.34 -9.91
C ILE A 82 -12.09 9.02 -10.91
N ALA A 83 -12.12 8.61 -12.18
CA ALA A 83 -11.20 9.15 -13.18
C ALA A 83 -11.35 10.66 -13.39
N PRO A 84 -12.58 11.24 -13.51
CA PRO A 84 -12.73 12.70 -13.61
C PRO A 84 -12.07 13.46 -12.46
N ARG A 85 -12.28 13.02 -11.22
CA ARG A 85 -11.74 13.69 -10.03
C ARG A 85 -10.23 13.55 -9.91
N LEU A 86 -9.69 12.37 -10.16
CA LEU A 86 -8.24 12.15 -10.16
C LEU A 86 -7.55 12.99 -11.24
N ILE A 87 -8.14 13.08 -12.43
CA ILE A 87 -7.64 13.92 -13.54
C ILE A 87 -7.68 15.40 -13.14
N GLU A 88 -8.79 15.86 -12.58
CA GLU A 88 -8.93 17.22 -12.08
C GLU A 88 -7.90 17.50 -10.97
N GLY A 89 -7.72 16.55 -10.06
CA GLY A 89 -6.74 16.58 -8.97
C GLY A 89 -5.28 16.56 -9.41
N GLY A 90 -4.98 16.30 -10.68
CA GLY A 90 -3.61 16.17 -11.19
C GLY A 90 -2.97 14.80 -10.92
N VAL A 91 -3.74 13.81 -10.45
CA VAL A 91 -3.24 12.46 -10.18
C VAL A 91 -2.94 11.75 -11.50
N SER A 92 -1.73 11.24 -11.63
CA SER A 92 -1.27 10.55 -12.84
C SER A 92 -1.57 9.06 -12.82
N ILE A 93 -1.42 8.43 -11.64
CA ILE A 93 -1.59 6.99 -11.44
C ILE A 93 -2.38 6.76 -10.14
N CYS A 94 -3.28 5.78 -10.17
CA CYS A 94 -3.97 5.29 -8.98
C CYS A 94 -3.81 3.78 -8.85
N ILE A 95 -3.40 3.29 -7.67
CA ILE A 95 -3.42 1.86 -7.34
C ILE A 95 -4.82 1.51 -6.85
N MET A 96 -5.44 0.52 -7.50
CA MET A 96 -6.80 0.09 -7.18
C MET A 96 -6.85 -1.42 -6.91
N PRO A 97 -7.39 -1.85 -5.77
CA PRO A 97 -7.59 -3.27 -5.51
C PRO A 97 -8.69 -3.82 -6.43
N ALA A 98 -8.32 -4.81 -7.24
CA ALA A 98 -9.22 -5.54 -8.13
C ALA A 98 -9.84 -6.76 -7.45
N SER A 99 -9.33 -7.14 -6.28
CA SER A 99 -9.76 -8.27 -5.46
C SER A 99 -9.09 -8.16 -4.09
N GLY A 100 -9.53 -8.96 -3.13
CA GLY A 100 -8.87 -9.03 -1.82
C GLY A 100 -9.72 -9.64 -0.74
N ASP A 101 -9.09 -9.91 0.41
CA ASP A 101 -9.72 -10.59 1.55
C ASP A 101 -10.99 -9.85 2.07
N SER A 102 -11.05 -8.53 1.91
CA SER A 102 -12.20 -7.73 2.37
C SER A 102 -13.27 -7.51 1.31
N LEU A 103 -12.90 -7.56 0.04
CA LEU A 103 -13.84 -7.38 -1.08
C LEU A 103 -14.65 -8.64 -1.33
N ASP A 104 -14.02 -9.80 -1.16
CA ASP A 104 -14.59 -11.10 -1.49
C ASP A 104 -15.46 -11.66 -0.37
N GLU A 105 -15.22 -11.28 0.88
CA GLU A 105 -16.03 -11.69 2.05
C GLU A 105 -17.47 -11.15 2.04
N ARG A 106 -17.83 -10.28 1.11
CA ARG A 106 -19.11 -9.58 1.09
C ARG A 106 -20.21 -10.29 0.31
N ASP A 107 -19.84 -11.23 -0.50
CA ASP A 107 -20.79 -12.16 -1.11
C ASP A 107 -20.74 -13.46 -0.31
N GLU A 108 -21.63 -13.62 0.67
CA GLU A 108 -21.72 -14.79 1.55
C GLU A 108 -21.90 -16.11 0.80
N ASN A 109 -22.13 -16.06 -0.52
CA ASN A 109 -22.43 -17.22 -1.36
C ASN A 109 -21.36 -17.50 -2.42
N SER A 110 -20.31 -16.68 -2.55
CA SER A 110 -19.28 -16.91 -3.56
C SER A 110 -17.93 -17.27 -2.94
N GLU A 111 -17.18 -18.14 -3.63
CA GLU A 111 -15.79 -18.35 -3.28
C GLU A 111 -14.98 -17.06 -3.52
N MET A 112 -13.97 -16.78 -2.68
CA MET A 112 -13.15 -15.56 -2.78
C MET A 112 -12.58 -15.33 -4.17
N PHE A 113 -12.20 -16.39 -4.88
CA PHE A 113 -11.73 -16.29 -6.26
C PHE A 113 -12.83 -15.80 -7.21
N GLU A 114 -14.04 -16.32 -7.11
CA GLU A 114 -15.17 -15.91 -7.97
C GLU A 114 -15.54 -14.46 -7.72
N GLY A 115 -15.61 -14.03 -6.44
CA GLY A 115 -15.85 -12.64 -6.06
C GLY A 115 -14.79 -11.71 -6.63
N GLY A 116 -13.52 -12.07 -6.48
CA GLY A 116 -12.40 -11.30 -7.03
C GLY A 116 -12.44 -11.21 -8.56
N MET A 117 -12.79 -12.27 -9.25
CA MET A 117 -12.94 -12.24 -10.71
C MET A 117 -14.09 -11.36 -11.18
N ARG A 118 -15.21 -11.31 -10.45
CA ARG A 118 -16.32 -10.40 -10.72
C ARG A 118 -15.91 -8.92 -10.57
N VAL A 119 -15.21 -8.59 -9.47
CA VAL A 119 -14.71 -7.23 -9.25
C VAL A 119 -13.73 -6.83 -10.34
N LEU A 120 -12.81 -7.71 -10.70
CA LEU A 120 -11.86 -7.46 -11.78
C LEU A 120 -12.55 -7.23 -13.12
N ASP A 121 -13.57 -8.02 -13.47
CA ASP A 121 -14.35 -7.84 -14.70
C ASP A 121 -15.06 -6.48 -14.73
N LEU A 122 -15.67 -6.08 -13.61
CA LEU A 122 -16.30 -4.76 -13.48
C LEU A 122 -15.30 -3.62 -13.72
N LEU A 123 -14.12 -3.70 -13.11
CA LEU A 123 -13.08 -2.68 -13.28
C LEU A 123 -12.57 -2.61 -14.72
N LEU A 124 -12.28 -3.75 -15.32
CA LEU A 124 -11.80 -3.81 -16.71
C LEU A 124 -12.84 -3.26 -17.68
N SER A 125 -14.11 -3.67 -17.52
CA SER A 125 -15.22 -3.19 -18.35
C SER A 125 -15.46 -1.68 -18.18
N ASP A 126 -15.32 -1.15 -16.97
CA ASP A 126 -15.48 0.29 -16.72
C ASP A 126 -14.31 1.08 -17.33
N ILE A 127 -13.06 0.60 -17.16
CA ILE A 127 -11.89 1.22 -17.80
C ILE A 127 -12.04 1.27 -19.32
N GLU A 128 -12.50 0.20 -19.96
CA GLU A 128 -12.75 0.17 -21.40
C GLU A 128 -13.79 1.22 -21.82
N ARG A 129 -14.85 1.39 -21.04
CA ARG A 129 -15.91 2.40 -21.28
C ARG A 129 -15.47 3.84 -21.02
N SER A 130 -14.36 4.05 -20.33
CA SER A 130 -13.83 5.38 -20.00
C SER A 130 -13.37 6.20 -21.22
N LYS A 131 -13.35 5.61 -22.42
CA LYS A 131 -12.89 6.23 -23.67
C LYS A 131 -11.48 6.82 -23.56
N GLY A 132 -10.60 6.11 -22.83
CA GLY A 132 -9.20 6.48 -22.65
C GLY A 132 -8.94 7.49 -21.52
N LYS A 133 -9.95 7.91 -20.76
CA LYS A 133 -9.73 8.70 -19.54
C LYS A 133 -9.05 7.87 -18.43
N ALA A 134 -9.34 6.58 -18.35
CA ALA A 134 -8.62 5.61 -17.53
C ALA A 134 -7.92 4.59 -18.44
N THR A 135 -6.68 4.22 -18.11
CA THR A 135 -5.90 3.22 -18.85
C THR A 135 -5.13 2.34 -17.88
N LEU A 136 -4.85 1.08 -18.25
CA LEU A 136 -4.12 0.15 -17.39
C LEU A 136 -2.61 0.30 -17.53
N ILE A 137 -1.89 0.10 -16.41
CA ILE A 137 -0.45 -0.16 -16.40
C ILE A 137 -0.25 -1.67 -16.39
N ARG A 138 0.39 -2.20 -17.44
CA ARG A 138 0.74 -3.62 -17.59
C ARG A 138 2.24 -3.85 -17.72
N THR A 139 2.97 -2.86 -18.23
CA THR A 139 4.39 -2.96 -18.57
C THR A 139 5.11 -1.66 -18.23
N LYS A 140 6.44 -1.69 -18.31
CA LYS A 140 7.26 -0.47 -18.15
C LYS A 140 6.93 0.60 -19.20
N ALA A 141 6.51 0.18 -20.39
CA ALA A 141 6.18 1.11 -21.48
C ALA A 141 4.93 1.94 -21.18
N ASP A 142 4.05 1.46 -20.29
CA ASP A 142 2.84 2.19 -19.90
C ASP A 142 3.13 3.30 -18.87
N LEU A 143 4.30 3.28 -18.23
CA LEU A 143 4.62 4.24 -17.17
C LEU A 143 4.81 5.65 -17.72
N PRO A 144 4.23 6.69 -17.08
CA PRO A 144 4.40 8.05 -17.53
C PRO A 144 5.81 8.56 -17.24
N ASN A 145 6.34 9.39 -18.11
CA ASN A 145 7.60 10.12 -17.93
C ASN A 145 7.41 11.60 -17.56
N LYS A 146 6.17 12.05 -17.53
CA LYS A 146 5.73 13.41 -17.17
C LYS A 146 4.32 13.35 -16.57
N PRO A 147 3.86 14.40 -15.87
CA PRO A 147 2.50 14.49 -15.38
C PRO A 147 1.48 14.24 -16.50
N ASN A 148 0.45 13.45 -16.21
CA ASN A 148 -0.62 13.19 -17.15
C ASN A 148 -1.57 14.39 -17.24
N SER A 149 -2.06 14.66 -18.43
CA SER A 149 -3.15 15.61 -18.64
C SER A 149 -4.32 14.92 -19.32
N GLY A 150 -5.50 15.00 -18.71
CA GLY A 150 -6.74 14.47 -19.27
C GLY A 150 -6.94 12.95 -19.17
N LYS A 151 -6.05 12.24 -18.49
CA LYS A 151 -6.20 10.80 -18.20
C LYS A 151 -5.55 10.41 -16.88
N VAL A 152 -6.00 9.31 -16.30
CA VAL A 152 -5.37 8.63 -15.16
C VAL A 152 -5.01 7.21 -15.55
N GLN A 153 -3.89 6.70 -15.05
CA GLN A 153 -3.49 5.32 -15.25
C GLN A 153 -3.81 4.50 -14.01
N ILE A 154 -4.35 3.30 -14.20
CA ILE A 154 -4.75 2.40 -13.13
C ILE A 154 -3.72 1.28 -13.02
N PHE A 155 -3.15 1.14 -11.84
CA PHE A 155 -2.33 0.01 -11.45
C PHE A 155 -3.20 -0.94 -10.64
N LEU A 156 -3.58 -2.09 -11.23
CA LEU A 156 -4.41 -3.07 -10.54
C LEU A 156 -3.60 -3.85 -9.50
N ASP A 157 -4.14 -3.90 -8.29
CA ASP A 157 -3.58 -4.61 -7.14
C ASP A 157 -4.58 -5.65 -6.60
N ILE A 158 -4.16 -6.48 -5.68
CA ILE A 158 -5.00 -7.37 -4.86
C ILE A 158 -4.74 -7.01 -3.40
N GLU A 159 -5.78 -6.77 -2.61
CA GLU A 159 -5.64 -6.44 -1.19
C GLU A 159 -5.94 -7.65 -0.30
N GLY A 160 -4.94 -8.52 -0.20
CA GLY A 160 -5.04 -9.79 0.52
C GLY A 160 -5.17 -11.01 -0.40
N GLY A 161 -4.34 -12.00 -0.14
CA GLY A 161 -4.18 -13.17 -1.00
C GLY A 161 -5.27 -14.22 -0.89
N GLY A 162 -6.43 -13.92 -0.30
CA GLY A 162 -7.55 -14.85 -0.20
C GLY A 162 -8.03 -15.33 -1.54
N SER A 163 -8.17 -14.45 -2.51
CA SER A 163 -8.64 -14.78 -3.86
C SER A 163 -7.70 -15.67 -4.68
N ILE A 164 -6.45 -15.84 -4.29
CA ILE A 164 -5.54 -16.82 -4.89
C ILE A 164 -5.48 -18.14 -4.11
N GLN A 165 -6.27 -18.28 -3.05
CA GLN A 165 -6.36 -19.53 -2.31
C GLN A 165 -7.01 -20.60 -3.17
N SER A 166 -6.36 -21.75 -3.20
CA SER A 166 -6.91 -22.92 -3.84
C SER A 166 -7.57 -23.80 -2.78
N ASN A 167 -8.84 -24.10 -2.92
CA ASN A 167 -9.54 -25.12 -2.14
C ASN A 167 -9.12 -26.55 -2.53
N LEU A 168 -8.03 -26.70 -3.28
CA LEU A 168 -7.47 -28.00 -3.59
C LEU A 168 -6.99 -28.67 -2.30
N PRO A 169 -7.66 -29.74 -1.84
CA PRO A 169 -7.55 -30.25 -0.47
C PRO A 169 -6.31 -31.11 -0.21
N GLU A 170 -5.39 -31.22 -1.16
CA GLU A 170 -4.42 -32.29 -1.15
C GLU A 170 -3.07 -31.86 -0.55
N PRO A 171 -2.70 -32.42 0.63
CA PRO A 171 -1.30 -32.51 1.02
C PRO A 171 -0.53 -33.25 -0.07
N GLY A 172 0.38 -32.57 -0.77
CA GLY A 172 1.17 -33.17 -1.86
C GLY A 172 0.91 -32.55 -3.24
N PHE A 173 -0.07 -31.65 -3.38
CA PHE A 173 -0.23 -30.92 -4.63
C PHE A 173 0.97 -29.99 -4.83
N PRO A 174 1.71 -30.05 -5.94
CA PRO A 174 2.86 -29.20 -6.15
C PRO A 174 2.50 -27.72 -5.96
N ALA A 175 3.28 -26.98 -5.15
CA ALA A 175 3.06 -25.54 -4.91
C ALA A 175 2.90 -24.76 -6.21
N GLU A 176 3.58 -25.19 -7.28
CA GLU A 176 3.51 -24.59 -8.60
C GLU A 176 2.12 -24.62 -9.25
N ARG A 177 1.32 -25.68 -9.02
CA ARG A 177 -0.07 -25.72 -9.50
C ARG A 177 -0.98 -24.76 -8.72
N ARG A 178 -0.68 -24.52 -7.44
CA ARG A 178 -1.42 -23.57 -6.60
C ARG A 178 -1.20 -22.11 -7.02
N LEU A 179 -0.11 -21.81 -7.75
CA LEU A 179 0.17 -20.49 -8.31
C LEU A 179 -0.66 -20.16 -9.56
N GLY A 180 -1.48 -21.08 -10.03
CA GLY A 180 -2.29 -20.90 -11.23
C GLY A 180 -3.20 -19.67 -11.16
N LEU A 181 -3.87 -19.45 -10.02
CA LEU A 181 -4.78 -18.33 -9.81
C LEU A 181 -4.03 -16.99 -9.83
N LEU A 182 -2.89 -16.88 -9.15
CA LEU A 182 -2.04 -15.69 -9.21
C LEU A 182 -1.63 -15.36 -10.66
N ARG A 183 -1.25 -16.38 -11.42
CA ARG A 183 -0.88 -16.22 -12.84
C ARG A 183 -2.06 -15.76 -13.70
N GLN A 184 -3.31 -16.16 -13.38
CA GLN A 184 -4.48 -15.66 -14.11
C GLN A 184 -4.72 -14.18 -13.82
N PHE A 185 -4.69 -13.75 -12.57
CA PHE A 185 -4.77 -12.34 -12.23
C PHE A 185 -3.71 -11.51 -12.95
N PHE A 186 -2.46 -11.99 -12.98
CA PHE A 186 -1.38 -11.33 -13.73
C PHE A 186 -1.69 -11.21 -15.24
N ARG A 187 -2.20 -12.27 -15.88
CA ARG A 187 -2.57 -12.26 -17.31
C ARG A 187 -3.69 -11.25 -17.59
N LEU A 188 -4.61 -11.09 -16.67
CA LEU A 188 -5.71 -10.13 -16.76
C LEU A 188 -5.31 -8.68 -16.45
N GLY A 189 -4.08 -8.45 -16.03
CA GLY A 189 -3.55 -7.09 -15.87
C GLY A 189 -3.22 -6.66 -14.45
N VAL A 190 -3.44 -7.50 -13.45
CA VAL A 190 -3.00 -7.23 -12.08
C VAL A 190 -1.47 -7.19 -12.01
N ARG A 191 -0.92 -6.21 -11.33
CA ARG A 191 0.53 -5.96 -11.23
C ARG A 191 1.06 -5.87 -9.81
N GLY A 192 0.20 -5.93 -8.82
CA GLY A 192 0.57 -5.97 -7.40
C GLY A 192 -0.30 -6.93 -6.62
N MET A 193 0.15 -7.29 -5.43
CA MET A 193 -0.68 -7.97 -4.44
C MET A 193 -0.11 -7.71 -3.06
N GLN A 194 -0.96 -7.28 -2.15
CA GLN A 194 -0.72 -7.30 -0.72
C GLN A 194 -1.01 -8.71 -0.22
N LEU A 195 -0.11 -9.25 0.61
CA LEU A 195 -0.17 -10.66 1.00
C LEU A 195 -1.39 -10.97 1.87
N THR A 196 -1.80 -10.01 2.70
CA THR A 196 -2.97 -10.13 3.58
C THR A 196 -3.73 -8.81 3.62
N HIS A 197 -5.01 -8.87 3.98
CA HIS A 197 -5.70 -7.78 4.66
C HIS A 197 -5.55 -7.98 6.19
N ASN A 198 -6.51 -7.60 7.01
CA ASN A 198 -6.40 -7.70 8.46
C ASN A 198 -6.51 -9.14 9.00
N GLY A 199 -7.12 -10.04 8.25
CA GLY A 199 -7.34 -11.44 8.60
C GLY A 199 -6.12 -12.34 8.31
N ARG A 200 -6.21 -13.59 8.78
CA ARG A 200 -5.28 -14.67 8.39
C ARG A 200 -5.75 -15.28 7.07
N ASN A 201 -4.81 -15.58 6.19
CA ASN A 201 -5.06 -16.36 5.00
C ASN A 201 -3.98 -17.48 4.82
N GLN A 202 -3.96 -18.16 3.67
CA GLN A 202 -2.97 -19.24 3.43
C GLN A 202 -1.53 -18.75 3.29
N LEU A 203 -1.29 -17.44 3.15
CA LEU A 203 0.04 -16.87 2.93
C LEU A 203 0.69 -16.44 4.25
N ALA A 204 -0.09 -15.83 5.14
CA ALA A 204 0.41 -15.22 6.37
C ALA A 204 -0.71 -14.82 7.33
N ASP A 205 -0.31 -14.30 8.49
CA ASP A 205 -1.18 -13.58 9.41
C ASP A 205 -1.30 -12.12 9.00
N GLY A 206 -2.54 -11.64 8.91
CA GLY A 206 -2.83 -10.22 8.86
C GLY A 206 -2.66 -9.58 10.24
N ARG A 207 -2.35 -8.30 10.25
CA ARG A 207 -2.05 -7.53 11.46
C ARG A 207 -3.23 -7.43 12.45
N GLY A 208 -4.48 -7.53 11.96
CA GLY A 208 -5.67 -7.55 12.80
C GLY A 208 -5.82 -8.80 13.66
N ILE A 209 -5.14 -9.90 13.32
CA ILE A 209 -5.13 -11.12 14.15
C ILE A 209 -4.11 -10.99 15.28
N ASP A 210 -2.89 -10.60 14.95
CA ASP A 210 -1.81 -10.33 15.89
C ASP A 210 -0.81 -9.37 15.22
N LYS A 211 -0.50 -8.26 15.87
CA LYS A 211 0.45 -7.27 15.37
C LYS A 211 1.79 -7.90 15.01
N MET A 212 2.32 -8.76 15.87
CA MET A 212 3.58 -9.48 15.60
C MET A 212 3.35 -10.66 14.65
N GLY A 213 2.29 -11.41 14.83
CA GLY A 213 1.89 -12.56 14.04
C GLY A 213 3.00 -13.59 13.81
N SER A 214 2.76 -14.48 12.88
CA SER A 214 3.74 -15.49 12.45
C SER A 214 4.52 -15.01 11.22
N LYS A 215 5.60 -15.71 10.89
CA LYS A 215 6.29 -15.60 9.61
C LYS A 215 5.35 -16.07 8.47
N LEU A 216 5.71 -15.72 7.24
CA LEU A 216 5.05 -16.28 6.05
C LEU A 216 5.00 -17.80 6.10
N THR A 217 3.89 -18.36 5.62
CA THR A 217 3.80 -19.79 5.38
C THR A 217 4.76 -20.23 4.26
N PRO A 218 5.09 -21.51 4.12
CA PRO A 218 5.86 -21.99 2.96
C PRO A 218 5.22 -21.62 1.62
N PHE A 219 3.86 -21.57 1.56
CA PHE A 219 3.16 -21.14 0.37
C PHE A 219 3.29 -19.62 0.16
N GLY A 220 3.23 -18.81 1.20
CA GLY A 220 3.47 -17.37 1.13
C GLY A 220 4.86 -17.04 0.57
N VAL A 221 5.89 -17.79 1.00
CA VAL A 221 7.25 -17.70 0.42
C VAL A 221 7.24 -17.99 -1.08
N THR A 222 6.59 -19.09 -1.48
CA THR A 222 6.50 -19.49 -2.90
C THR A 222 5.76 -18.43 -3.74
N VAL A 223 4.72 -17.81 -3.16
CA VAL A 223 3.97 -16.73 -3.82
C VAL A 223 4.84 -15.50 -4.05
N ILE A 224 5.62 -15.05 -3.05
CA ILE A 224 6.56 -13.93 -3.24
C ILE A 224 7.57 -14.23 -4.35
N GLN A 225 8.13 -15.45 -4.36
CA GLN A 225 9.09 -15.84 -5.40
C GLN A 225 8.46 -15.80 -6.80
N GLU A 226 7.22 -16.22 -6.94
CA GLU A 226 6.49 -16.16 -8.21
C GLU A 226 6.14 -14.70 -8.58
N MET A 227 5.72 -13.87 -7.62
CA MET A 227 5.51 -12.44 -7.85
C MET A 227 6.79 -11.76 -8.38
N ASN A 228 7.94 -12.05 -7.77
CA ASN A 228 9.22 -11.53 -8.25
C ASN A 228 9.51 -12.01 -9.68
N ARG A 229 9.25 -13.27 -10.00
CA ARG A 229 9.44 -13.83 -11.34
C ARG A 229 8.53 -13.20 -12.39
N LEU A 230 7.30 -12.90 -12.02
CA LEU A 230 6.30 -12.26 -12.89
C LEU A 230 6.54 -10.75 -13.07
N GLY A 231 7.29 -10.12 -12.17
CA GLY A 231 7.43 -8.68 -12.13
C GLY A 231 6.22 -8.00 -11.48
N MET A 232 5.64 -8.63 -10.46
CA MET A 232 4.56 -8.06 -9.65
C MET A 232 5.12 -7.36 -8.41
N MET A 233 4.51 -6.26 -8.01
CA MET A 233 4.79 -5.55 -6.77
C MET A 233 4.36 -6.41 -5.57
N VAL A 234 5.29 -6.66 -4.65
CA VAL A 234 5.00 -7.35 -3.39
C VAL A 234 4.55 -6.33 -2.36
N GLY A 235 3.26 -6.32 -2.07
CA GLY A 235 2.63 -5.46 -1.07
C GLY A 235 2.66 -6.09 0.32
N VAL A 236 2.97 -5.27 1.33
CA VAL A 236 3.07 -5.69 2.73
C VAL A 236 2.18 -4.87 3.68
N SER A 237 1.31 -4.00 3.13
CA SER A 237 0.28 -3.36 3.97
C SER A 237 -0.58 -4.44 4.62
N HIS A 238 -1.05 -4.20 5.83
CA HIS A 238 -1.82 -5.13 6.65
C HIS A 238 -1.12 -6.41 7.10
N LEU A 239 0.07 -6.71 6.59
CA LEU A 239 0.83 -7.89 7.00
C LEU A 239 1.35 -7.74 8.43
N SER A 240 1.32 -8.81 9.22
CA SER A 240 1.91 -8.83 10.56
C SER A 240 3.41 -8.54 10.54
N ALA A 241 3.96 -7.99 11.62
CA ALA A 241 5.37 -7.55 11.65
C ALA A 241 6.36 -8.66 11.31
N ASN A 242 6.20 -9.87 11.87
CA ASN A 242 7.06 -11.01 11.53
C ASN A 242 6.90 -11.43 10.06
N GLY A 243 5.71 -11.23 9.48
CA GLY A 243 5.46 -11.40 8.07
C GLY A 243 6.24 -10.39 7.22
N VAL A 244 6.23 -9.09 7.61
CA VAL A 244 6.99 -8.03 6.92
C VAL A 244 8.49 -8.32 6.95
N PHE A 245 9.04 -8.67 8.13
CA PHE A 245 10.47 -9.01 8.23
C PHE A 245 10.83 -10.21 7.36
N HIS A 246 9.98 -11.24 7.36
CA HIS A 246 10.24 -12.43 6.54
C HIS A 246 10.06 -12.15 5.04
N ALA A 247 9.09 -11.31 4.65
CA ALA A 247 8.95 -10.87 3.26
C ALA A 247 10.19 -10.10 2.79
N ALA A 248 10.76 -9.24 3.64
CA ALA A 248 12.00 -8.52 3.35
C ALA A 248 13.23 -9.46 3.20
N GLU A 249 13.25 -10.59 3.93
CA GLU A 249 14.31 -11.60 3.78
C GLU A 249 14.16 -12.42 2.49
N VAL A 250 12.92 -12.71 2.07
CA VAL A 250 12.61 -13.62 0.97
C VAL A 250 12.56 -12.92 -0.40
N SER A 251 12.03 -11.70 -0.44
CA SER A 251 11.84 -10.98 -1.70
C SER A 251 13.16 -10.55 -2.32
N LYS A 252 13.32 -10.80 -3.62
CA LYS A 252 14.43 -10.30 -4.44
C LYS A 252 14.14 -8.94 -5.08
N ALA A 253 12.91 -8.46 -4.94
CA ALA A 253 12.45 -7.17 -5.41
C ALA A 253 12.09 -6.28 -4.20
N PRO A 254 12.07 -4.96 -4.35
CA PRO A 254 11.58 -4.06 -3.32
C PRO A 254 10.16 -4.45 -2.87
N ILE A 255 9.91 -4.46 -1.56
CA ILE A 255 8.58 -4.64 -0.99
C ILE A 255 7.95 -3.29 -0.67
N VAL A 256 6.62 -3.19 -0.75
CA VAL A 256 5.90 -1.92 -0.67
C VAL A 256 4.79 -2.00 0.37
N SER A 257 4.83 -1.11 1.37
CA SER A 257 3.64 -0.78 2.15
C SER A 257 2.91 0.35 1.44
N THR A 258 1.77 0.06 0.82
CA THR A 258 1.07 1.03 -0.03
C THR A 258 0.36 2.11 0.76
N HIS A 259 -0.14 1.81 1.97
CA HIS A 259 -0.98 2.72 2.76
C HIS A 259 -0.97 2.38 4.26
N GLN A 260 0.10 2.72 4.98
CA GLN A 260 0.18 2.59 6.44
C GLN A 260 0.99 3.74 7.04
N ASN A 261 0.57 4.17 8.22
CA ASN A 261 1.29 5.15 9.02
C ASN A 261 2.19 4.48 10.06
N LEU A 262 3.04 5.24 10.71
CA LEU A 262 3.76 4.77 11.87
C LEU A 262 2.86 4.80 13.12
N GLU A 263 2.83 3.72 13.89
CA GLU A 263 2.00 3.61 15.11
C GLU A 263 2.27 4.72 16.13
N ARG A 264 3.47 5.27 16.15
CA ARG A 264 3.81 6.37 17.05
C ARG A 264 3.01 7.64 16.77
N PHE A 265 2.54 7.83 15.52
CA PHE A 265 1.73 8.98 15.11
C PHE A 265 0.23 8.67 15.15
N VAL A 266 -0.19 7.42 15.00
CA VAL A 266 -1.59 7.01 14.96
C VAL A 266 -1.90 6.04 16.09
N LYS A 267 -1.87 6.54 17.32
CA LYS A 267 -2.07 5.73 18.55
C LYS A 267 -3.48 5.13 18.70
N SER A 268 -4.47 5.67 18.00
CA SER A 268 -5.84 5.17 18.03
C SER A 268 -6.02 3.84 17.27
N ARG A 269 -5.06 3.43 16.45
CA ARG A 269 -5.10 2.21 15.63
C ARG A 269 -3.80 1.39 15.73
N PRO A 270 -3.34 1.03 16.93
CA PRO A 270 -1.99 0.46 17.13
C PRO A 270 -1.80 -0.92 16.48
N LEU A 271 -2.90 -1.62 16.14
CA LEU A 271 -2.82 -2.92 15.47
C LEU A 271 -2.70 -2.82 13.95
N VAL A 272 -3.01 -1.66 13.35
CA VAL A 272 -3.05 -1.50 11.88
C VAL A 272 -1.79 -0.82 11.36
N GLU A 273 -1.15 0.02 12.17
CA GLU A 273 -0.02 0.84 11.76
C GLU A 273 1.32 0.11 12.01
N ILE A 274 2.38 0.51 11.29
CA ILE A 274 3.68 -0.16 11.33
C ILE A 274 4.64 0.44 12.38
N MET A 275 5.61 -0.35 12.79
CA MET A 275 6.71 0.09 13.65
C MET A 275 7.86 0.69 12.83
N ASP A 276 8.74 1.44 13.48
CA ASP A 276 9.95 2.00 12.87
C ASP A 276 10.87 0.91 12.28
N GLU A 277 10.94 -0.24 12.93
CA GLU A 277 11.74 -1.39 12.50
C GLU A 277 11.20 -1.99 11.20
N GLU A 278 9.87 -2.02 11.03
CA GLU A 278 9.23 -2.47 9.79
C GLU A 278 9.50 -1.49 8.66
N ALA A 279 9.32 -0.18 8.90
CA ALA A 279 9.66 0.86 7.92
C ALA A 279 11.13 0.74 7.48
N THR A 280 12.03 0.52 8.42
CA THR A 280 13.46 0.30 8.14
C THR A 280 13.71 -0.98 7.33
N ALA A 281 13.01 -2.07 7.64
CA ALA A 281 13.12 -3.32 6.89
C ALA A 281 12.62 -3.17 5.45
N ILE A 282 11.49 -2.47 5.24
CA ILE A 282 10.96 -2.17 3.91
C ILE A 282 11.98 -1.34 3.12
N ALA A 283 12.51 -0.26 3.70
CA ALA A 283 13.48 0.61 3.06
C ALA A 283 14.77 -0.13 2.65
N LYS A 284 15.28 -1.04 3.48
CA LYS A 284 16.46 -1.88 3.17
C LYS A 284 16.29 -2.75 1.93
N THR A 285 15.07 -3.09 1.53
CA THR A 285 14.81 -3.79 0.25
C THR A 285 14.84 -2.85 -0.96
N GLY A 286 15.00 -1.56 -0.78
CA GLY A 286 14.78 -0.52 -1.80
C GLY A 286 13.29 -0.14 -1.92
N GLY A 287 12.47 -0.61 -1.01
CA GLY A 287 11.02 -0.41 -1.00
C GLY A 287 10.58 0.97 -0.53
N ILE A 288 9.27 1.13 -0.36
CA ILE A 288 8.64 2.37 0.11
C ILE A 288 7.56 2.11 1.15
N VAL A 289 7.37 3.11 2.02
CA VAL A 289 6.24 3.24 2.93
C VAL A 289 5.31 4.32 2.41
N GLY A 290 4.11 3.94 2.00
CA GLY A 290 3.03 4.83 1.57
C GLY A 290 2.26 5.34 2.78
N ILE A 291 2.44 6.60 3.11
CA ILE A 291 1.69 7.25 4.19
C ILE A 291 0.27 7.56 3.76
N ARG A 292 -0.63 7.68 4.72
CA ARG A 292 -2.02 8.05 4.45
C ARG A 292 -2.55 9.08 5.44
N TYR A 293 -3.44 9.92 4.98
CA TYR A 293 -4.26 10.77 5.84
C TYR A 293 -5.58 10.06 6.14
N ILE A 294 -5.89 9.88 7.41
CA ILE A 294 -7.15 9.28 7.85
C ILE A 294 -8.01 10.37 8.49
N VAL A 295 -9.09 10.70 7.82
CA VAL A 295 -10.08 11.70 8.29
C VAL A 295 -10.56 11.36 9.71
N ASN A 296 -10.60 12.36 10.58
CA ASN A 296 -10.99 12.21 12.00
C ASN A 296 -10.12 11.28 12.87
N VAL A 297 -9.02 10.76 12.33
CA VAL A 297 -8.10 9.88 13.06
C VAL A 297 -6.73 10.53 13.23
N THR A 298 -6.19 11.10 12.17
CA THR A 298 -4.86 11.73 12.18
C THR A 298 -5.02 13.24 11.94
N PRO A 299 -4.71 14.11 12.90
CA PRO A 299 -4.63 15.55 12.62
C PRO A 299 -3.65 15.82 11.47
N TYR A 300 -4.02 16.65 10.51
CA TYR A 300 -3.22 16.89 9.31
C TYR A 300 -1.79 17.38 9.63
N LYS A 301 -1.63 18.13 10.72
CA LYS A 301 -0.30 18.52 11.21
C LYS A 301 0.60 17.31 11.52
N LEU A 302 0.02 16.24 12.09
CA LEU A 302 0.77 15.05 12.43
C LEU A 302 1.23 14.28 11.19
N LEU A 303 0.50 14.37 10.07
CA LEU A 303 0.95 13.81 8.80
C LEU A 303 2.30 14.41 8.37
N GLY A 304 2.44 15.73 8.48
CA GLY A 304 3.71 16.39 8.17
C GLY A 304 4.83 16.00 9.13
N ASP A 305 4.52 15.90 10.44
CA ASP A 305 5.49 15.46 11.45
C ASP A 305 5.95 14.02 11.18
N GLU A 306 5.04 13.15 10.72
CA GLU A 306 5.35 11.78 10.32
C GLU A 306 6.25 11.72 9.09
N VAL A 307 5.96 12.51 8.05
CA VAL A 307 6.82 12.58 6.84
C VAL A 307 8.22 13.02 7.19
N GLU A 308 8.38 14.07 8.00
CA GLU A 308 9.71 14.51 8.46
C GLU A 308 10.44 13.42 9.25
N TYR A 309 9.72 12.74 10.12
CA TYR A 309 10.29 11.64 10.90
C TYR A 309 10.74 10.49 10.01
N LEU A 310 9.86 10.03 9.10
CA LEU A 310 10.19 8.98 8.13
C LEU A 310 11.38 9.38 7.25
N ALA A 311 11.42 10.61 6.77
CA ALA A 311 12.53 11.10 5.96
C ALA A 311 13.88 11.06 6.71
N LYS A 312 13.87 11.27 8.03
CA LYS A 312 15.05 11.12 8.88
C LYS A 312 15.39 9.66 9.16
N LEU A 313 14.39 8.79 9.26
CA LEU A 313 14.56 7.38 9.60
C LEU A 313 15.01 6.53 8.40
N ILE A 314 14.38 6.71 7.26
CA ILE A 314 14.56 5.84 6.07
C ILE A 314 14.96 6.60 4.79
N GLY A 315 14.97 7.92 4.79
CA GLY A 315 15.21 8.75 3.60
C GLY A 315 13.94 9.04 2.80
N PRO A 316 13.86 10.21 2.14
CA PRO A 316 12.72 10.59 1.31
C PRO A 316 12.52 9.68 0.09
N GLU A 317 13.58 8.99 -0.36
CA GLU A 317 13.55 8.00 -1.45
C GLU A 317 12.78 6.72 -1.09
N HIS A 318 12.39 6.55 0.16
CA HIS A 318 11.63 5.39 0.67
C HIS A 318 10.22 5.77 1.15
N ILE A 319 9.75 6.97 0.82
CA ILE A 319 8.40 7.44 1.16
C ILE A 319 7.55 7.52 -0.10
N GLY A 320 6.31 7.08 0.00
CA GLY A 320 5.26 7.29 -0.98
C GLY A 320 4.02 7.87 -0.33
N VAL A 321 3.02 8.20 -1.13
CA VAL A 321 1.70 8.57 -0.63
C VAL A 321 0.74 7.44 -0.95
N GLY A 322 0.10 6.91 0.08
CA GLY A 322 -0.94 5.90 -0.06
C GLY A 322 -2.27 6.56 -0.39
N TRP A 323 -2.69 7.46 0.49
CA TRP A 323 -3.99 8.08 0.35
C TRP A 323 -4.07 9.37 1.19
N LEU A 324 -4.66 10.44 0.65
CA LEU A 324 -4.76 11.72 1.33
C LEU A 324 -6.18 12.07 1.83
N GLY A 325 -7.04 11.08 2.00
CA GLY A 325 -8.37 11.30 2.54
C GLY A 325 -9.49 11.24 1.50
N HIS A 326 -10.71 11.42 1.98
CA HIS A 326 -11.92 11.31 1.17
C HIS A 326 -12.18 12.61 0.40
N ASP A 327 -12.66 12.45 -0.82
CA ASP A 327 -13.16 13.56 -1.61
C ASP A 327 -14.53 13.98 -1.08
N LYS A 328 -14.71 15.27 -0.75
CA LYS A 328 -16.01 15.83 -0.29
C LYS A 328 -17.16 15.54 -1.25
N ASP A 329 -16.82 15.31 -2.53
CA ASP A 329 -17.79 15.05 -3.57
C ASP A 329 -18.02 13.55 -3.82
N ASN A 330 -17.40 12.66 -3.00
CA ASN A 330 -17.63 11.24 -3.09
C ASN A 330 -19.09 10.89 -2.73
N PRO A 331 -19.91 10.38 -3.67
CA PRO A 331 -21.32 10.10 -3.42
C PRO A 331 -21.56 9.05 -2.34
N SER A 332 -20.62 8.12 -2.13
CA SER A 332 -20.78 7.03 -1.15
C SER A 332 -20.80 7.50 0.29
N GLU A 333 -20.29 8.70 0.55
CA GLU A 333 -20.27 9.25 1.91
C GLU A 333 -21.49 10.14 2.20
N ARG A 334 -22.26 10.51 1.20
CA ARG A 334 -23.43 11.40 1.36
C ARG A 334 -24.73 10.67 1.67
N GLU A 335 -24.90 9.42 1.25
CA GLU A 335 -26.19 8.73 1.37
C GLU A 335 -26.05 7.22 1.57
N VAL A 336 -25.79 6.80 2.80
CA VAL A 336 -26.22 5.49 3.26
C VAL A 336 -27.38 5.70 4.22
N GLU A 337 -28.62 5.57 3.69
CA GLU A 337 -29.89 5.46 4.42
C GLU A 337 -29.95 6.23 5.75
N GLY A 338 -30.23 7.55 5.71
CA GLY A 338 -30.77 8.27 6.86
C GLY A 338 -29.88 8.43 8.09
N HIS A 339 -28.65 7.93 8.10
CA HIS A 339 -27.73 8.04 9.21
C HIS A 339 -26.35 8.54 8.78
N LEU A 340 -26.06 9.75 9.27
CA LEU A 340 -24.78 10.45 9.23
C LEU A 340 -24.43 11.12 7.88
N THR A 341 -25.04 12.28 7.65
CA THR A 341 -24.34 13.33 6.92
C THR A 341 -23.07 13.70 7.68
N ARG A 342 -21.91 13.17 7.23
CA ARG A 342 -20.63 13.69 7.71
C ARG A 342 -20.51 15.13 7.22
N THR A 343 -20.43 16.07 8.15
CA THR A 343 -20.16 17.46 7.83
C THR A 343 -18.64 17.58 7.68
N TYR A 344 -18.17 17.70 6.44
CA TYR A 344 -16.75 17.96 6.18
C TYR A 344 -16.45 19.42 6.45
N SER A 345 -15.35 19.70 7.13
CA SER A 345 -14.87 21.05 7.42
C SER A 345 -13.36 21.14 7.30
N GLY A 346 -12.87 22.34 7.00
CA GLY A 346 -11.42 22.53 6.85
C GLY A 346 -10.83 21.71 5.71
N ILE A 347 -9.74 20.99 5.97
CA ILE A 347 -9.05 20.18 4.95
C ILE A 347 -9.92 19.04 4.41
N GLU A 348 -10.80 18.51 5.23
CA GLU A 348 -11.70 17.42 4.85
C GLU A 348 -12.75 17.84 3.80
N ALA A 349 -13.03 19.15 3.70
CA ALA A 349 -13.94 19.72 2.71
C ALA A 349 -13.23 20.08 1.39
N GLN A 350 -11.97 19.72 1.23
CA GLN A 350 -11.20 20.02 0.02
C GLN A 350 -11.52 19.01 -1.10
N THR A 351 -11.33 19.46 -2.34
CA THR A 351 -11.31 18.62 -3.52
C THR A 351 -10.01 17.79 -3.57
N VAL A 352 -9.94 16.78 -4.42
CA VAL A 352 -8.71 16.01 -4.65
C VAL A 352 -7.53 16.92 -4.99
N TYR A 353 -7.74 17.91 -5.84
CA TYR A 353 -6.70 18.89 -6.18
C TYR A 353 -6.22 19.68 -4.97
N GLU A 354 -7.14 20.21 -4.17
CA GLU A 354 -6.81 21.01 -2.99
C GLU A 354 -6.09 20.18 -1.92
N HIS A 355 -6.42 18.89 -1.78
CA HIS A 355 -5.69 17.97 -0.89
C HIS A 355 -4.22 17.81 -1.31
N TRP A 356 -3.98 17.54 -2.58
CA TRP A 356 -2.62 17.40 -3.10
C TRP A 356 -1.85 18.72 -3.04
N ASP A 357 -2.48 19.83 -3.37
CA ASP A 357 -1.87 21.17 -3.29
C ASP A 357 -1.49 21.53 -1.85
N SER A 358 -2.38 21.28 -0.89
CA SER A 358 -2.12 21.48 0.55
C SER A 358 -0.98 20.58 1.04
N PHE A 359 -0.90 19.35 0.58
CA PHE A 359 0.16 18.43 0.95
C PHE A 359 1.53 18.87 0.39
N ILE A 360 1.56 19.29 -0.88
CA ILE A 360 2.78 19.82 -1.52
C ILE A 360 3.28 21.07 -0.77
N LYS A 361 2.39 22.01 -0.46
CA LYS A 361 2.72 23.22 0.30
C LYS A 361 3.26 22.88 1.68
N MET A 362 2.59 21.98 2.40
CA MET A 362 3.05 21.52 3.72
C MET A 362 4.46 20.93 3.67
N LEU A 363 4.78 20.10 2.67
CA LEU A 363 6.12 19.54 2.50
C LEU A 363 7.15 20.63 2.21
N SER A 364 6.81 21.59 1.33
CA SER A 364 7.68 22.70 1.01
C SER A 364 7.95 23.59 2.22
N GLU A 365 6.94 23.93 3.00
CA GLU A 365 7.06 24.72 4.25
C GLU A 365 7.95 24.02 5.28
N ARG A 366 7.98 22.67 5.28
CA ARG A 366 8.88 21.85 6.09
C ARG A 366 10.29 21.71 5.51
N GLY A 367 10.55 22.36 4.39
CA GLY A 367 11.88 22.48 3.79
C GLY A 367 12.27 21.33 2.89
N PHE A 368 11.35 20.48 2.45
CA PHE A 368 11.62 19.53 1.38
C PHE A 368 11.80 20.25 0.04
N THR A 369 12.78 19.80 -0.74
CA THR A 369 13.02 20.35 -2.08
C THR A 369 11.97 19.79 -3.06
N ASP A 370 11.78 20.46 -4.21
CA ASP A 370 10.90 20.00 -5.26
C ASP A 370 11.23 18.57 -5.74
N ASP A 371 12.53 18.23 -5.79
CA ASP A 371 12.97 16.88 -6.17
C ASP A 371 12.53 15.84 -5.12
N GLN A 372 12.70 16.15 -3.82
CA GLN A 372 12.25 15.27 -2.74
C GLN A 372 10.72 15.14 -2.73
N ILE A 373 10.00 16.24 -2.94
CA ILE A 373 8.54 16.24 -3.08
C ILE A 373 8.14 15.35 -4.27
N GLY A 374 8.76 15.55 -5.43
CA GLY A 374 8.48 14.73 -6.62
C GLY A 374 8.77 13.25 -6.43
N MET A 375 9.84 12.89 -5.71
CA MET A 375 10.11 11.51 -5.32
C MET A 375 8.97 10.93 -4.48
N MET A 376 8.55 11.61 -3.43
CA MET A 376 7.50 11.15 -2.50
C MET A 376 6.13 11.08 -3.17
N LEU A 377 5.80 12.04 -4.04
CA LEU A 377 4.50 12.08 -4.72
C LEU A 377 4.30 10.92 -5.70
N GLY A 378 5.37 10.41 -6.34
CA GLY A 378 5.22 9.33 -7.31
C GLY A 378 6.54 8.77 -7.85
N GLY A 379 7.62 9.54 -7.80
CA GLY A 379 8.92 9.13 -8.33
C GLY A 379 9.41 7.81 -7.73
N ASN A 380 9.18 7.57 -6.44
CA ASN A 380 9.59 6.35 -5.76
C ASN A 380 8.79 5.12 -6.23
N TYR A 381 7.48 5.24 -6.46
CA TYR A 381 6.67 4.19 -7.09
C TYR A 381 7.19 3.88 -8.50
N LEU A 382 7.41 4.92 -9.31
CA LEU A 382 7.92 4.76 -10.67
C LEU A 382 9.30 4.09 -10.68
N ARG A 383 10.19 4.41 -9.74
CA ARG A 383 11.50 3.78 -9.59
C ARG A 383 11.35 2.26 -9.39
N ILE A 384 10.48 1.84 -8.48
CA ILE A 384 10.22 0.42 -8.22
C ILE A 384 9.61 -0.25 -9.45
N TRP A 385 8.57 0.32 -10.04
CA TRP A 385 7.90 -0.27 -11.20
C TRP A 385 8.79 -0.36 -12.44
N LYS A 386 9.66 0.62 -12.67
CA LYS A 386 10.70 0.54 -13.72
C LYS A 386 11.68 -0.60 -13.47
N GLN A 387 11.92 -0.97 -12.22
CA GLN A 387 12.78 -2.10 -11.87
C GLN A 387 12.07 -3.44 -12.12
N ILE A 388 10.82 -3.59 -11.67
CA ILE A 388 10.14 -4.88 -11.56
C ILE A 388 9.24 -5.24 -12.75
N LEU A 389 8.48 -4.29 -13.30
CA LEU A 389 7.48 -4.60 -14.34
C LEU A 389 8.10 -5.22 -15.58
N PRO A 390 7.33 -6.05 -16.34
CA PRO A 390 7.77 -6.55 -17.64
C PRO A 390 8.13 -5.43 -18.60
N ALA A 391 9.01 -5.70 -19.54
CA ALA A 391 9.49 -4.68 -20.49
C ALA A 391 8.39 -4.14 -21.43
N GLY A 392 7.47 -4.95 -21.89
CA GLY A 392 6.42 -4.65 -22.87
C GLY A 392 6.57 -5.50 -24.09
#